data_287e9d2bd09d510b154d98e068ea9e59
#
_entry.id   287e9d2bd09d510b154d98e068ea9e59
#
_cell.length_a   1.000
_cell.length_b   1.000
_cell.length_c   1.000
_cell.angle_alpha   90.00
_cell.angle_beta   90.00
_cell.angle_gamma   90.00
#
_symmetry.space_group_name_H-M   'P 1'
#
loop_
_entity.id
_entity.type
_entity.pdbx_description
1 polymer ?
#
loop_
_entity_poly.entity_id
_entity_poly.type
_entity_poly.pdbx_seq_one_letter_code
_entity_poly.pdbx_strand_id
1 'polypeptide(L)'
;MTEATEMKDDPRTYPTRPYLAVSAAIFRGGKVLIVRRGRAPAKGIYTLPGGGVELGETLEQAVIREVREETSLDIEPVELVGFRQAIARDAAGRVERHFVILPFAARYIGGEVSLNEELSEADWRNPSALGALKTTEGLADVVAAAAARLAALRR
;
A
#
# COMPACT_ATOMS: atom_id res chain seq x y z
N MET A 1 21.34 6.90 13.16
CA MET A 1 22.38 5.86 13.01
C MET A 1 21.79 4.51 12.68
N THR A 2 20.77 4.06 13.40
CA THR A 2 20.08 2.80 13.14
C THR A 2 19.35 2.78 11.79
N GLU A 3 18.70 3.86 11.38
CA GLU A 3 17.98 3.93 10.10
C GLU A 3 18.89 3.76 8.88
N ALA A 4 20.08 4.37 8.90
CA ALA A 4 21.02 4.26 7.78
C ALA A 4 21.62 2.86 7.67
N THR A 5 21.80 2.16 8.80
CA THR A 5 22.31 0.80 8.84
C THR A 5 21.25 -0.20 8.38
N GLU A 6 20.00 -0.02 8.83
CA GLU A 6 18.85 -0.85 8.40
C GLU A 6 18.61 -0.72 6.90
N MET A 7 18.74 0.48 6.33
CA MET A 7 18.60 0.71 4.90
C MET A 7 19.69 0.04 4.07
N LYS A 8 20.90 -0.11 4.58
CA LYS A 8 22.00 -0.80 3.89
C LYS A 8 21.83 -2.30 3.82
N ASP A 9 21.20 -2.86 4.83
CA ASP A 9 20.99 -4.31 4.92
C ASP A 9 19.67 -4.78 4.29
N ASP A 10 18.80 -3.84 3.90
CA ASP A 10 17.54 -4.16 3.22
C ASP A 10 17.83 -4.56 1.78
N PRO A 11 17.54 -5.82 1.36
CA PRO A 11 17.79 -6.28 0.01
C PRO A 11 16.99 -5.53 -1.06
N ARG A 12 15.96 -4.77 -0.66
CA ARG A 12 15.16 -3.94 -1.56
C ARG A 12 15.82 -2.61 -1.88
N THR A 13 16.90 -2.25 -1.18
CA THR A 13 17.72 -1.07 -1.46
C THR A 13 18.86 -1.45 -2.39
N TYR A 14 19.00 -0.76 -3.53
CA TYR A 14 19.90 -1.11 -4.63
C TYR A 14 19.73 -2.55 -5.06
N PRO A 15 18.50 -2.91 -5.48
CA PRO A 15 18.14 -4.30 -5.76
C PRO A 15 18.81 -4.81 -7.04
N THR A 16 18.92 -6.12 -7.16
CA THR A 16 19.38 -6.80 -8.38
C THR A 16 18.22 -7.19 -9.29
N ARG A 17 16.99 -6.98 -8.84
CA ARG A 17 15.76 -7.30 -9.58
C ARG A 17 14.61 -6.44 -9.05
N PRO A 18 13.52 -6.27 -9.82
CA PRO A 18 12.30 -5.65 -9.29
C PRO A 18 11.69 -6.49 -8.18
N TYR A 19 11.01 -5.83 -7.24
CA TYR A 19 10.27 -6.49 -6.16
C TYR A 19 8.77 -6.32 -6.36
N LEU A 20 8.02 -7.40 -6.12
CA LEU A 20 6.56 -7.37 -6.13
C LEU A 20 6.04 -6.89 -4.78
N ALA A 21 5.06 -6.02 -4.83
CA ALA A 21 4.34 -5.56 -3.67
C ALA A 21 2.84 -5.55 -3.97
N VAL A 22 2.05 -5.60 -2.92
CA VAL A 22 0.59 -5.51 -2.98
C VAL A 22 0.10 -4.38 -2.10
N SER A 23 -1.05 -3.83 -2.43
CA SER A 23 -1.73 -2.84 -1.59
C SER A 23 -3.23 -3.08 -1.63
N ALA A 24 -3.96 -2.47 -0.70
CA ALA A 24 -5.41 -2.64 -0.61
C ALA A 24 -6.12 -1.29 -0.45
N ALA A 25 -7.03 -1.00 -1.38
CA ALA A 25 -8.03 0.03 -1.20
C ALA A 25 -9.20 -0.62 -0.46
N ILE A 26 -9.22 -0.45 0.86
CA ILE A 26 -10.18 -1.10 1.77
C ILE A 26 -11.36 -0.19 1.98
N PHE A 27 -12.56 -0.67 1.63
CA PHE A 27 -13.79 0.11 1.77
C PHE A 27 -14.64 -0.39 2.93
N ARG A 28 -15.12 0.58 3.72
CA ARG A 28 -16.04 0.36 4.83
C ARG A 28 -17.07 1.50 4.84
N GLY A 29 -18.33 1.17 4.62
CA GLY A 29 -19.40 2.18 4.61
C GLY A 29 -19.17 3.32 3.61
N GLY A 30 -18.64 3.01 2.43
CA GLY A 30 -18.36 3.99 1.39
C GLY A 30 -17.08 4.80 1.59
N LYS A 31 -16.37 4.59 2.68
CA LYS A 31 -15.08 5.24 2.97
C LYS A 31 -13.92 4.29 2.72
N VAL A 32 -12.78 4.85 2.35
CA VAL A 32 -11.55 4.09 2.08
C VAL A 32 -10.52 4.38 3.18
N LEU A 33 -9.78 3.35 3.58
CA LEU A 33 -8.70 3.50 4.56
C LEU A 33 -7.46 4.07 3.89
N ILE A 34 -7.04 5.25 4.33
CA ILE A 34 -5.80 5.89 3.92
C ILE A 34 -4.85 5.90 5.10
N VAL A 35 -3.61 5.51 4.85
CA VAL A 35 -2.56 5.43 5.87
C VAL A 35 -1.42 6.36 5.53
N ARG A 36 -0.67 6.78 6.55
CA ARG A 36 0.49 7.65 6.38
C ARG A 36 1.75 6.89 6.76
N ARG A 37 2.75 6.94 5.89
CA ARG A 37 4.02 6.28 6.14
C ARG A 37 4.75 6.93 7.32
N GLY A 38 5.15 6.11 8.29
CA GLY A 38 5.89 6.54 9.48
C GLY A 38 7.41 6.45 9.33
N ARG A 39 7.90 5.83 8.26
CA ARG A 39 9.31 5.55 8.02
C ARG A 39 9.74 5.89 6.60
N ALA A 40 11.04 6.12 6.41
CA ALA A 40 11.65 6.23 5.09
C ALA A 40 11.55 4.88 4.33
N PRO A 41 11.46 4.87 2.98
CA PRO A 41 11.33 6.04 2.13
C PRO A 41 9.93 6.65 2.17
N ALA A 42 9.81 7.90 1.74
CA ALA A 42 8.54 8.61 1.62
C ALA A 42 7.80 8.78 2.96
N LYS A 43 8.54 8.99 4.07
CA LYS A 43 7.96 9.30 5.37
C LYS A 43 7.02 10.50 5.28
N GLY A 44 5.83 10.36 5.86
CA GLY A 44 4.82 11.42 5.87
C GLY A 44 3.90 11.43 4.65
N ILE A 45 4.14 10.55 3.67
CA ILE A 45 3.29 10.42 2.48
C ILE A 45 2.09 9.52 2.80
N TYR A 46 0.91 9.92 2.32
CA TYR A 46 -0.30 9.13 2.46
C TYR A 46 -0.41 8.13 1.32
N THR A 47 -0.85 6.93 1.64
CA THR A 47 -0.91 5.81 0.71
C THR A 47 -1.94 4.77 1.16
N LEU A 48 -2.00 3.65 0.44
CA LEU A 48 -2.77 2.47 0.85
C LEU A 48 -1.89 1.54 1.68
N PRO A 49 -2.46 0.80 2.63
CA PRO A 49 -1.70 -0.23 3.34
C PRO A 49 -1.30 -1.36 2.39
N GLY A 50 -0.17 -1.95 2.64
CA GLY A 50 0.37 -3.04 1.82
C GLY A 50 1.85 -3.26 2.07
N GLY A 51 2.46 -4.09 1.26
CA GLY A 51 3.89 -4.40 1.36
C GLY A 51 4.31 -5.50 0.42
N GLY A 52 5.48 -6.07 0.65
CA GLY A 52 6.09 -7.06 -0.23
C GLY A 52 5.41 -8.41 -0.24
N VAL A 53 5.39 -9.03 -1.41
CA VAL A 53 4.96 -10.42 -1.58
C VAL A 53 6.14 -11.32 -1.20
N GLU A 54 5.91 -12.29 -0.33
CA GLU A 54 6.92 -13.26 0.07
C GLU A 54 6.90 -14.47 -0.88
N LEU A 55 8.04 -15.13 -0.97
CA LEU A 55 8.16 -16.31 -1.82
C LEU A 55 7.14 -17.38 -1.41
N GLY A 56 6.37 -17.85 -2.37
CA GLY A 56 5.35 -18.87 -2.15
C GLY A 56 3.98 -18.34 -1.75
N GLU A 57 3.86 -17.03 -1.50
CA GLU A 57 2.55 -16.42 -1.25
C GLU A 57 1.80 -16.13 -2.54
N THR A 58 0.49 -16.33 -2.54
CA THR A 58 -0.37 -15.71 -3.55
C THR A 58 -0.48 -14.20 -3.26
N LEU A 59 -0.92 -13.44 -4.25
CA LEU A 59 -1.13 -12.00 -4.07
C LEU A 59 -2.18 -11.73 -2.99
N GLU A 60 -3.25 -12.52 -2.95
CA GLU A 60 -4.32 -12.42 -1.95
C GLU A 60 -3.79 -12.69 -0.54
N GLN A 61 -2.99 -13.75 -0.39
CA GLN A 61 -2.35 -14.08 0.89
C GLN A 61 -1.46 -12.95 1.37
N ALA A 62 -0.67 -12.39 0.47
CA ALA A 62 0.26 -11.30 0.79
C ALA A 62 -0.48 -10.05 1.27
N VAL A 63 -1.54 -9.63 0.57
CA VAL A 63 -2.28 -8.43 0.94
C VAL A 63 -3.04 -8.59 2.25
N ILE A 64 -3.60 -9.77 2.51
CA ILE A 64 -4.26 -10.07 3.79
C ILE A 64 -3.25 -9.98 4.93
N ARG A 65 -2.08 -10.61 4.76
CA ARG A 65 -1.02 -10.61 5.77
C ARG A 65 -0.50 -9.19 6.03
N GLU A 66 -0.16 -8.45 4.99
CA GLU A 66 0.40 -7.09 5.12
C GLU A 66 -0.59 -6.13 5.79
N VAL A 67 -1.85 -6.17 5.41
CA VAL A 67 -2.88 -5.33 6.03
C VAL A 67 -3.04 -5.67 7.51
N ARG A 68 -3.05 -6.96 7.84
CA ARG A 68 -3.15 -7.39 9.25
C ARG A 68 -1.94 -6.96 10.07
N GLU A 69 -0.73 -7.10 9.52
CA GLU A 69 0.51 -6.68 10.21
C GLU A 69 0.53 -5.17 10.44
N GLU A 70 0.15 -4.37 9.44
CA GLU A 70 0.24 -2.92 9.52
C GLU A 70 -0.92 -2.25 10.26
N THR A 71 -2.13 -2.78 10.16
CA THR A 71 -3.36 -2.12 10.64
C THR A 71 -4.20 -2.94 11.60
N SER A 72 -3.93 -4.22 11.76
CA SER A 72 -4.73 -5.19 12.56
C SER A 72 -6.11 -5.48 11.97
N LEU A 73 -6.37 -5.04 10.75
CA LEU A 73 -7.67 -5.28 10.10
C LEU A 73 -7.68 -6.60 9.34
N ASP A 74 -8.87 -7.21 9.30
CA ASP A 74 -9.20 -8.32 8.44
C ASP A 74 -9.96 -7.81 7.22
N ILE A 75 -9.53 -8.25 6.05
CA ILE A 75 -10.09 -7.80 4.77
C ILE A 75 -10.38 -8.97 3.84
N GLU A 76 -11.29 -8.71 2.90
CA GLU A 76 -11.54 -9.58 1.76
C GLU A 76 -11.01 -8.88 0.51
N PRO A 77 -9.86 -9.34 -0.06
CA PRO A 77 -9.44 -8.84 -1.35
C PRO A 77 -10.40 -9.36 -2.43
N VAL A 78 -10.92 -8.45 -3.23
CA VAL A 78 -11.96 -8.78 -4.21
C VAL A 78 -11.36 -8.93 -5.59
N GLU A 79 -10.59 -7.93 -6.05
CA GLU A 79 -10.04 -7.92 -7.39
C GLU A 79 -8.86 -6.96 -7.50
N LEU A 80 -7.90 -7.31 -8.34
CA LEU A 80 -6.85 -6.37 -8.74
C LEU A 80 -7.44 -5.24 -9.58
N VAL A 81 -6.99 -4.01 -9.32
CA VAL A 81 -7.48 -2.82 -10.03
C VAL A 81 -6.36 -2.09 -10.76
N GLY A 82 -5.41 -2.82 -11.27
CA GLY A 82 -4.33 -2.30 -12.06
C GLY A 82 -2.96 -2.63 -11.51
N PHE A 83 -2.00 -1.80 -11.83
CA PHE A 83 -0.64 -1.92 -11.31
C PHE A 83 0.02 -0.54 -11.30
N ARG A 84 1.06 -0.42 -10.49
CA ARG A 84 1.90 0.76 -10.45
C ARG A 84 3.37 0.35 -10.43
N GLN A 85 4.21 1.08 -11.16
CA GLN A 85 5.65 0.89 -11.12
C GLN A 85 6.27 2.03 -10.31
N ALA A 86 7.04 1.69 -9.30
CA ALA A 86 7.74 2.67 -8.46
C ALA A 86 9.25 2.45 -8.62
N ILE A 87 9.88 3.30 -9.41
CA ILE A 87 11.31 3.25 -9.68
C ILE A 87 11.93 4.53 -9.16
N ALA A 88 12.85 4.39 -8.19
CA ALA A 88 13.60 5.51 -7.64
C ALA A 88 15.08 5.34 -8.00
N ARG A 89 15.69 6.43 -8.45
CA ARG A 89 17.11 6.48 -8.80
C ARG A 89 17.84 7.46 -7.90
N ASP A 90 19.09 7.16 -7.59
CA ASP A 90 19.96 8.09 -6.87
C ASP A 90 20.53 9.17 -7.80
N ALA A 91 21.32 10.08 -7.25
CA ALA A 91 21.93 11.17 -8.00
C ALA A 91 22.86 10.70 -9.12
N ALA A 92 23.41 9.49 -9.02
CA ALA A 92 24.28 8.89 -10.03
C ALA A 92 23.47 8.13 -11.12
N GLY A 93 22.14 8.08 -10.99
CA GLY A 93 21.26 7.39 -11.93
C GLY A 93 21.10 5.89 -11.65
N ARG A 94 21.68 5.40 -10.55
CA ARG A 94 21.53 3.99 -10.15
C ARG A 94 20.14 3.75 -9.59
N VAL A 95 19.56 2.59 -9.89
CA VAL A 95 18.27 2.20 -9.34
C VAL A 95 18.43 1.91 -7.85
N GLU A 96 17.87 2.78 -7.02
CA GLU A 96 17.87 2.63 -5.56
C GLU A 96 16.73 1.76 -5.08
N ARG A 97 15.55 1.86 -5.74
CA ARG A 97 14.37 1.04 -5.47
C ARG A 97 13.60 0.75 -6.75
N HIS A 98 13.04 -0.44 -6.83
CA HIS A 98 12.19 -0.83 -7.95
C HIS A 98 11.10 -1.79 -7.47
N PHE A 99 9.87 -1.30 -7.40
CA PHE A 99 8.71 -2.09 -7.03
C PHE A 99 7.68 -2.11 -8.15
N VAL A 100 7.05 -3.27 -8.33
CA VAL A 100 5.81 -3.42 -9.08
C VAL A 100 4.72 -3.64 -8.05
N ILE A 101 3.80 -2.70 -7.92
CA ILE A 101 2.77 -2.69 -6.90
C ILE A 101 1.43 -3.06 -7.53
N LEU A 102 0.77 -4.05 -6.95
CA LEU A 102 -0.50 -4.61 -7.43
C LEU A 102 -1.60 -4.26 -6.43
N PRO A 103 -2.41 -3.22 -6.71
CA PRO A 103 -3.47 -2.81 -5.80
C PRO A 103 -4.72 -3.65 -5.94
N PHE A 104 -5.32 -4.01 -4.81
CA PHE A 104 -6.61 -4.68 -4.73
C PHE A 104 -7.71 -3.71 -4.33
N ALA A 105 -8.90 -3.90 -4.91
CA ALA A 105 -10.14 -3.46 -4.29
C ALA A 105 -10.47 -4.48 -3.19
N ALA A 106 -10.73 -4.03 -1.98
CA ALA A 106 -10.96 -4.89 -0.83
C ALA A 106 -12.12 -4.40 0.04
N ARG A 107 -12.76 -5.33 0.74
CA ARG A 107 -13.81 -5.04 1.71
C ARG A 107 -13.28 -5.22 3.13
N TYR A 108 -13.70 -4.34 4.01
CA TYR A 108 -13.51 -4.50 5.44
C TYR A 108 -14.33 -5.69 5.94
N ILE A 109 -13.70 -6.58 6.71
CA ILE A 109 -14.37 -7.74 7.32
C ILE A 109 -14.50 -7.56 8.83
N GLY A 110 -13.44 -7.11 9.49
CA GLY A 110 -13.44 -6.97 10.94
C GLY A 110 -12.14 -6.38 11.48
N GLY A 111 -12.11 -6.21 12.79
CA GLY A 111 -10.97 -5.67 13.51
C GLY A 111 -11.05 -4.17 13.74
N GLU A 112 -10.24 -3.69 14.67
CA GLU A 112 -10.05 -2.26 14.94
C GLU A 112 -8.65 -1.85 14.53
N VAL A 113 -8.53 -0.63 14.01
CA VAL A 113 -7.23 -0.12 13.56
C VAL A 113 -6.26 -0.03 14.73
N SER A 114 -5.16 -0.75 14.62
CA SER A 114 -4.03 -0.67 15.54
C SER A 114 -2.77 -0.75 14.67
N LEU A 115 -2.03 0.34 14.60
CA LEU A 115 -0.91 0.47 13.67
C LEU A 115 0.38 -0.11 14.23
N ASN A 116 1.19 -0.70 13.35
CA ASN A 116 2.57 -1.03 13.68
C ASN A 116 3.47 0.19 13.44
N GLU A 117 4.76 0.02 13.59
CA GLU A 117 5.76 1.09 13.46
C GLU A 117 5.98 1.60 12.03
N GLU A 118 5.45 0.90 11.02
CA GLU A 118 5.55 1.30 9.61
C GLU A 118 4.67 2.51 9.30
N LEU A 119 3.57 2.67 10.03
CA LEU A 119 2.56 3.69 9.78
C LEU A 119 2.40 4.64 10.98
N SER A 120 2.22 5.92 10.69
CA SER A 120 2.01 6.96 11.73
C SER A 120 0.56 7.35 11.91
N GLU A 121 -0.27 7.17 10.89
CA GLU A 121 -1.70 7.51 10.90
C GLU A 121 -2.48 6.54 10.03
N ALA A 122 -3.76 6.37 10.37
CA ALA A 122 -4.75 5.74 9.51
C ALA A 122 -6.08 6.46 9.68
N ASP A 123 -6.80 6.67 8.57
CA ASP A 123 -8.06 7.39 8.59
C ASP A 123 -8.99 6.86 7.50
N TRP A 124 -10.26 6.72 7.85
CA TRP A 124 -11.31 6.40 6.90
C TRP A 124 -11.76 7.68 6.22
N ARG A 125 -11.51 7.79 4.92
CA ARG A 125 -11.76 9.02 4.16
C ARG A 125 -12.76 8.80 3.04
N ASN A 126 -13.48 9.87 2.71
CA ASN A 126 -14.29 9.89 1.50
C ASN A 126 -13.34 9.75 0.28
N PRO A 127 -13.62 8.82 -0.65
CA PRO A 127 -12.77 8.61 -1.82
C PRO A 127 -12.56 9.86 -2.69
N SER A 128 -13.50 10.82 -2.65
CA SER A 128 -13.39 12.07 -3.40
C SER A 128 -12.58 13.16 -2.67
N ALA A 129 -12.18 12.94 -1.40
CA ALA A 129 -11.56 13.96 -0.56
C ALA A 129 -10.06 13.69 -0.34
N LEU A 130 -9.35 13.19 -1.35
CA LEU A 130 -7.93 12.86 -1.25
C LEU A 130 -7.00 13.95 -1.81
N GLY A 131 -7.55 14.92 -2.54
CA GLY A 131 -6.76 15.91 -3.29
C GLY A 131 -5.92 16.85 -2.45
N ALA A 132 -6.27 17.05 -1.17
CA ALA A 132 -5.51 17.93 -0.25
C ALA A 132 -4.33 17.21 0.41
N LEU A 133 -4.23 15.89 0.25
CA LEU A 133 -3.18 15.08 0.86
C LEU A 133 -1.98 14.95 -0.06
N LYS A 134 -0.79 14.89 0.53
CA LYS A 134 0.41 14.51 -0.18
C LYS A 134 0.47 12.99 -0.24
N THR A 135 0.15 12.45 -1.42
CA THR A 135 -0.03 11.00 -1.61
C THR A 135 1.04 10.40 -2.52
N THR A 136 1.12 9.07 -2.52
CA THR A 136 1.83 8.35 -3.58
C THR A 136 1.17 8.64 -4.92
N GLU A 137 1.97 8.58 -5.99
CA GLU A 137 1.49 8.85 -7.35
C GLU A 137 0.37 7.90 -7.74
N GLY A 138 -0.72 8.45 -8.31
CA GLY A 138 -1.84 7.66 -8.80
C GLY A 138 -2.80 7.13 -7.75
N LEU A 139 -2.65 7.52 -6.48
CA LEU A 139 -3.52 7.02 -5.40
C LEU A 139 -5.00 7.27 -5.67
N ALA A 140 -5.34 8.50 -6.05
CA ALA A 140 -6.75 8.86 -6.30
C ALA A 140 -7.36 8.01 -7.44
N ASP A 141 -6.59 7.75 -8.48
CA ASP A 141 -7.05 6.94 -9.62
C ASP A 141 -7.28 5.47 -9.21
N VAL A 142 -6.37 4.91 -8.40
CA VAL A 142 -6.51 3.56 -7.87
C VAL A 142 -7.73 3.44 -6.97
N VAL A 143 -7.93 4.40 -6.08
CA VAL A 143 -9.10 4.43 -5.18
C VAL A 143 -10.39 4.53 -5.97
N ALA A 144 -10.44 5.39 -6.98
CA ALA A 144 -11.61 5.55 -7.85
C ALA A 144 -11.91 4.25 -8.63
N ALA A 145 -10.89 3.60 -9.16
CA ALA A 145 -11.03 2.31 -9.87
C ALA A 145 -11.57 1.22 -8.93
N ALA A 146 -11.04 1.16 -7.71
CA ALA A 146 -11.48 0.21 -6.70
C ALA A 146 -12.94 0.45 -6.29
N ALA A 147 -13.33 1.71 -6.07
CA ALA A 147 -14.70 2.07 -5.74
C ALA A 147 -15.67 1.66 -6.84
N ALA A 148 -15.33 1.94 -8.09
CA ALA A 148 -16.13 1.58 -9.25
C ALA A 148 -16.29 0.07 -9.37
N ARG A 149 -15.24 -0.68 -9.11
CA ARG A 149 -15.25 -2.15 -9.19
C ARG A 149 -16.16 -2.77 -8.14
N LEU A 150 -16.04 -2.30 -6.89
CA LEU A 150 -16.89 -2.78 -5.80
C LEU A 150 -18.37 -2.44 -6.03
N ALA A 151 -18.66 -1.25 -6.56
CA ALA A 151 -20.02 -0.85 -6.91
C ALA A 151 -20.61 -1.75 -8.02
N ALA A 152 -19.82 -2.11 -9.04
CA ALA A 152 -20.24 -2.99 -10.14
C ALA A 152 -20.58 -4.40 -9.63
N LEU A 153 -19.86 -4.89 -8.63
CA LEU A 153 -20.07 -6.23 -8.06
C LEU A 153 -21.29 -6.33 -7.13
N ARG A 154 -21.89 -5.21 -6.76
CA ARG A 154 -23.11 -5.17 -5.93
C ARG A 154 -24.40 -5.30 -6.75
N ARG A 155 -24.30 -5.28 -8.07
CA ARG A 155 -25.45 -5.35 -8.98
C ARG A 155 -25.83 -6.78 -9.34
#